data_b63fe3dd751fb1361c43c1c52e563f60
#
_entry.id   b63fe3dd751fb1361c43c1c52e563f60
#
_cell.length_a   1.000
_cell.length_b   1.000
_cell.length_c   1.000
_cell.angle_alpha   90.00
_cell.angle_beta   90.00
_cell.angle_gamma   90.00
#
_symmetry.space_group_name_H-M   'P 1'
#
loop_
_entity.id
_entity.type
_entity.pdbx_description
1 polymer ?
#
loop_
_entity_poly.entity_id
_entity_poly.type
_entity_poly.pdbx_seq_one_letter_code
_entity_poly.pdbx_strand_id
1 'polypeptide(L)'
;MDAGYLGVGAMGQPMAHKLLDAGHGLTIYDINEAAMQPLLERQARRAVSPRDLADRCEIVFVSLPTLAAFREVAFGADGLAQGTAMKLLINTCTVGVPFVREIERAMAERGVSVVDCPISGGPPGARAGTLSVMVSGDPAAVERVRPMISLWGRTLTVAGDKPGAAQVLKLTNNILSAVALAATAEAFVMGAKGGLDPEVMLAAINAGSGRNSATEDKFPRAVLTRSFDYGAEMHILMKDIDLAVAQGEELGVPMWVCEAARLVFKHAMHKGAANEDLTAIVKHVERDSGFEMPKTR
;
A
#
# COMPACT_ATOMS: atom_id res chain seq x y z
N MET A 1 -8.14 -16.59 17.99
CA MET A 1 -8.54 -15.28 18.53
C MET A 1 -9.58 -14.67 17.61
N ASP A 2 -10.54 -13.94 18.15
CA ASP A 2 -11.53 -13.21 17.36
C ASP A 2 -11.02 -11.81 17.07
N ALA A 3 -11.17 -11.34 15.82
CA ALA A 3 -10.75 -10.02 15.39
C ALA A 3 -11.79 -9.35 14.49
N GLY A 4 -11.78 -8.03 14.46
CA GLY A 4 -12.51 -7.20 13.52
C GLY A 4 -11.64 -6.92 12.29
N TYR A 5 -12.25 -6.90 11.10
CA TYR A 5 -11.57 -6.48 9.89
C TYR A 5 -12.44 -5.47 9.12
N LEU A 6 -11.94 -4.26 8.99
CA LEU A 6 -12.62 -3.15 8.34
C LEU A 6 -11.93 -2.83 7.00
N GLY A 7 -12.72 -2.83 5.93
CA GLY A 7 -12.19 -2.67 4.57
C GLY A 7 -11.70 -3.99 3.98
N VAL A 8 -12.61 -4.72 3.33
CA VAL A 8 -12.32 -6.04 2.72
C VAL A 8 -12.32 -5.95 1.20
N GLY A 9 -11.75 -4.86 0.67
CA GLY A 9 -11.48 -4.69 -0.76
C GLY A 9 -10.28 -5.49 -1.25
N ALA A 10 -9.63 -5.04 -2.35
CA ALA A 10 -8.56 -5.75 -3.04
C ALA A 10 -7.38 -6.19 -2.17
N MET A 11 -7.04 -5.41 -1.13
CA MET A 11 -5.99 -5.75 -0.16
C MET A 11 -6.53 -6.46 1.07
N GLY A 12 -7.61 -5.93 1.67
CA GLY A 12 -8.14 -6.45 2.93
C GLY A 12 -8.73 -7.85 2.82
N GLN A 13 -9.45 -8.15 1.73
CA GLN A 13 -10.08 -9.45 1.54
C GLN A 13 -9.08 -10.63 1.56
N PRO A 14 -7.99 -10.63 0.76
CA PRO A 14 -7.02 -11.74 0.82
C PRO A 14 -6.30 -11.82 2.17
N MET A 15 -6.04 -10.71 2.85
CA MET A 15 -5.45 -10.72 4.19
C MET A 15 -6.42 -11.30 5.23
N ALA A 16 -7.71 -10.95 5.15
CA ALA A 16 -8.75 -11.53 6.00
C ALA A 16 -8.92 -13.04 5.76
N HIS A 17 -8.83 -13.50 4.50
CA HIS A 17 -8.83 -14.95 4.21
C HIS A 17 -7.69 -15.68 4.90
N LYS A 18 -6.48 -15.11 4.94
CA LYS A 18 -5.34 -15.73 5.65
C LYS A 18 -5.59 -15.88 7.15
N LEU A 19 -6.29 -14.92 7.76
CA LEU A 19 -6.69 -15.03 9.16
C LEU A 19 -7.71 -16.15 9.39
N LEU A 20 -8.72 -16.28 8.51
CA LEU A 20 -9.68 -17.38 8.54
C LEU A 20 -9.00 -18.73 8.31
N ASP A 21 -8.05 -18.82 7.35
CA ASP A 21 -7.29 -20.05 7.06
C ASP A 21 -6.48 -20.53 8.28
N ALA A 22 -6.02 -19.59 9.11
CA ALA A 22 -5.31 -19.87 10.37
C ALA A 22 -6.25 -20.15 11.56
N GLY A 23 -7.57 -20.21 11.35
CA GLY A 23 -8.54 -20.54 12.39
C GLY A 23 -8.94 -19.36 13.30
N HIS A 24 -8.67 -18.11 12.88
CA HIS A 24 -9.16 -16.94 13.60
C HIS A 24 -10.65 -16.68 13.28
N GLY A 25 -11.45 -16.34 14.30
CA GLY A 25 -12.80 -15.82 14.07
C GLY A 25 -12.72 -14.37 13.56
N LEU A 26 -13.52 -14.03 12.53
CA LEU A 26 -13.58 -12.66 12.04
C LEU A 26 -14.99 -12.06 12.12
N THR A 27 -15.06 -10.81 12.52
CA THR A 27 -16.20 -9.92 12.27
C THR A 27 -15.74 -8.88 11.25
N ILE A 28 -16.50 -8.65 10.19
CA ILE A 28 -16.07 -7.82 9.05
C ILE A 28 -17.04 -6.68 8.78
N TYR A 29 -16.50 -5.58 8.29
CA TYR A 29 -17.28 -4.44 7.82
C TYR A 29 -16.67 -3.85 6.55
N ASP A 30 -17.49 -3.58 5.56
CA ASP A 30 -17.18 -2.78 4.37
C ASP A 30 -18.44 -2.05 3.92
N ILE A 31 -18.29 -0.86 3.33
CA ILE A 31 -19.40 -0.13 2.72
C ILE A 31 -19.93 -0.82 1.45
N ASN A 32 -19.07 -1.59 0.79
CA ASN A 32 -19.42 -2.44 -0.34
C ASN A 32 -19.80 -3.84 0.17
N GLU A 33 -21.08 -4.10 0.27
CA GLU A 33 -21.61 -5.39 0.76
C GLU A 33 -21.14 -6.58 -0.07
N ALA A 34 -20.98 -6.41 -1.40
CA ALA A 34 -20.50 -7.48 -2.27
C ALA A 34 -19.05 -7.89 -1.94
N ALA A 35 -18.23 -6.98 -1.45
CA ALA A 35 -16.85 -7.28 -1.04
C ALA A 35 -16.78 -8.19 0.21
N MET A 36 -17.82 -8.18 1.05
CA MET A 36 -17.89 -9.02 2.25
C MET A 36 -18.31 -10.46 1.95
N GLN A 37 -19.06 -10.68 0.86
CA GLN A 37 -19.72 -11.97 0.58
C GLN A 37 -18.78 -13.18 0.62
N PRO A 38 -17.57 -13.16 0.00
CA PRO A 38 -16.66 -14.31 0.03
C PRO A 38 -16.17 -14.68 1.45
N LEU A 39 -16.11 -13.72 2.37
CA LEU A 39 -15.73 -13.95 3.76
C LEU A 39 -16.90 -14.44 4.61
N LEU A 40 -18.12 -13.94 4.34
CA LEU A 40 -19.35 -14.39 5.00
C LEU A 40 -19.65 -15.87 4.68
N GLU A 41 -19.42 -16.29 3.43
CA GLU A 41 -19.52 -17.71 3.02
C GLU A 41 -18.54 -18.61 3.77
N ARG A 42 -17.47 -18.03 4.31
CA ARG A 42 -16.47 -18.68 5.16
C ARG A 42 -16.70 -18.45 6.67
N GLN A 43 -17.94 -18.18 7.04
CA GLN A 43 -18.38 -18.01 8.43
C GLN A 43 -17.81 -16.76 9.16
N ALA A 44 -17.29 -15.77 8.43
CA ALA A 44 -17.08 -14.46 9.04
C ALA A 44 -18.42 -13.84 9.45
N ARG A 45 -18.44 -13.11 10.54
CA ARG A 45 -19.63 -12.41 11.04
C ARG A 45 -19.68 -11.01 10.43
N ARG A 46 -20.87 -10.52 10.11
CA ARG A 46 -21.09 -9.15 9.63
C ARG A 46 -21.21 -8.18 10.82
N ALA A 47 -20.51 -7.05 10.76
CA ALA A 47 -20.82 -5.86 11.53
C ALA A 47 -21.69 -4.90 10.71
N VAL A 48 -22.52 -4.09 11.37
CA VAL A 48 -23.44 -3.14 10.72
C VAL A 48 -22.84 -1.73 10.63
N SER A 49 -21.80 -1.45 11.41
CA SER A 49 -21.06 -0.19 11.37
C SER A 49 -19.63 -0.38 11.90
N PRO A 50 -18.71 0.60 11.71
CA PRO A 50 -17.41 0.60 12.37
C PRO A 50 -17.52 0.53 13.89
N ARG A 51 -18.47 1.23 14.50
CA ARG A 51 -18.75 1.19 15.92
C ARG A 51 -19.14 -0.22 16.39
N ASP A 52 -20.11 -0.87 15.71
CA ASP A 52 -20.53 -2.25 16.02
C ASP A 52 -19.34 -3.22 15.96
N LEU A 53 -18.43 -3.02 14.99
CA LEU A 53 -17.19 -3.79 14.91
C LEU A 53 -16.31 -3.59 16.16
N ALA A 54 -16.13 -2.34 16.58
CA ALA A 54 -15.32 -1.98 17.75
C ALA A 54 -16.00 -2.30 19.09
N ASP A 55 -17.31 -2.47 19.13
CA ASP A 55 -18.08 -2.95 20.28
C ASP A 55 -17.98 -4.48 20.47
N ARG A 56 -17.60 -5.22 19.41
CA ARG A 56 -17.58 -6.70 19.40
C ARG A 56 -16.17 -7.30 19.36
N CYS A 57 -15.16 -6.51 18.98
CA CYS A 57 -13.82 -7.03 18.74
C CYS A 57 -12.77 -6.23 19.52
N GLU A 58 -11.92 -6.92 20.28
CA GLU A 58 -10.78 -6.29 20.96
C GLU A 58 -9.66 -5.86 20.01
N ILE A 59 -9.49 -6.57 18.89
CA ILE A 59 -8.48 -6.29 17.87
C ILE A 59 -9.20 -5.95 16.57
N VAL A 60 -8.89 -4.79 15.99
CA VAL A 60 -9.49 -4.33 14.73
C VAL A 60 -8.42 -3.97 13.71
N PHE A 61 -8.44 -4.64 12.57
CA PHE A 61 -7.62 -4.32 11.40
C PHE A 61 -8.36 -3.36 10.48
N VAL A 62 -7.63 -2.38 9.92
CA VAL A 62 -8.18 -1.40 8.98
C VAL A 62 -7.37 -1.39 7.69
N SER A 63 -8.06 -1.61 6.55
CA SER A 63 -7.50 -1.58 5.19
C SER A 63 -8.36 -0.71 4.28
N LEU A 64 -8.05 0.56 4.20
CA LEU A 64 -8.83 1.56 3.45
C LEU A 64 -7.99 2.28 2.39
N PRO A 65 -8.58 2.71 1.27
CA PRO A 65 -7.84 3.29 0.16
C PRO A 65 -7.42 4.74 0.39
N THR A 66 -8.15 5.50 1.20
CA THR A 66 -7.94 6.94 1.37
C THR A 66 -7.91 7.37 2.83
N LEU A 67 -7.19 8.47 3.09
CA LEU A 67 -7.17 9.14 4.39
C LEU A 67 -8.56 9.61 4.81
N ALA A 68 -9.36 10.15 3.88
CA ALA A 68 -10.71 10.62 4.16
C ALA A 68 -11.63 9.47 4.63
N ALA A 69 -11.58 8.32 3.95
CA ALA A 69 -12.33 7.14 4.37
C ALA A 69 -11.89 6.65 5.76
N PHE A 70 -10.58 6.67 6.04
CA PHE A 70 -10.10 6.26 7.35
C PHE A 70 -10.53 7.24 8.44
N ARG A 71 -10.49 8.54 8.18
CA ARG A 71 -10.93 9.57 9.13
C ARG A 71 -12.41 9.39 9.48
N GLU A 72 -13.27 9.18 8.48
CA GLU A 72 -14.71 8.92 8.70
C GLU A 72 -14.94 7.65 9.52
N VAL A 73 -14.27 6.57 9.17
CA VAL A 73 -14.36 5.28 9.88
C VAL A 73 -13.82 5.37 11.31
N ALA A 74 -12.76 6.14 11.53
CA ALA A 74 -12.17 6.29 12.87
C ALA A 74 -13.01 7.21 13.78
N PHE A 75 -13.47 8.35 13.27
CA PHE A 75 -13.96 9.47 14.07
C PHE A 75 -15.40 9.88 13.76
N GLY A 76 -16.04 9.32 12.72
CA GLY A 76 -17.45 9.59 12.40
C GLY A 76 -18.40 9.23 13.54
N ALA A 77 -19.68 9.59 13.40
CA ALA A 77 -20.69 9.38 14.44
C ALA A 77 -20.81 7.90 14.85
N ASP A 78 -20.68 6.97 13.90
CA ASP A 78 -20.64 5.52 14.12
C ASP A 78 -19.22 4.94 13.89
N GLY A 79 -18.21 5.75 14.17
CA GLY A 79 -16.79 5.40 13.98
C GLY A 79 -16.24 4.48 15.07
N LEU A 80 -15.06 3.91 14.80
CA LEU A 80 -14.34 3.00 15.69
C LEU A 80 -14.09 3.61 17.08
N ALA A 81 -13.84 4.92 17.13
CA ALA A 81 -13.60 5.64 18.39
C ALA A 81 -14.83 5.66 19.32
N GLN A 82 -16.03 5.33 18.86
CA GLN A 82 -17.25 5.24 19.67
C GLN A 82 -17.47 3.85 20.27
N GLY A 83 -16.66 2.85 19.85
CA GLY A 83 -16.76 1.49 20.37
C GLY A 83 -16.16 1.32 21.76
N THR A 84 -16.53 0.26 22.45
CA THR A 84 -16.23 0.03 23.87
C THR A 84 -15.35 -1.18 24.15
N ALA A 85 -15.32 -2.18 23.24
CA ALA A 85 -14.55 -3.41 23.43
C ALA A 85 -13.15 -3.33 22.83
N MET A 86 -12.94 -2.50 21.81
CA MET A 86 -11.64 -2.40 21.12
C MET A 86 -10.52 -1.99 22.07
N LYS A 87 -9.41 -2.70 22.02
CA LYS A 87 -8.17 -2.46 22.77
C LYS A 87 -6.97 -2.23 21.86
N LEU A 88 -7.08 -2.66 20.61
CA LEU A 88 -5.96 -2.63 19.65
C LEU A 88 -6.47 -2.35 18.24
N LEU A 89 -5.99 -1.26 17.66
CA LEU A 89 -6.24 -0.85 16.28
C LEU A 89 -4.99 -1.10 15.44
N ILE A 90 -5.12 -1.90 14.40
CA ILE A 90 -4.03 -2.19 13.45
C ILE A 90 -4.29 -1.46 12.14
N ASN A 91 -3.47 -0.45 11.84
CA ASN A 91 -3.51 0.29 10.59
C ASN A 91 -2.67 -0.39 9.52
N THR A 92 -3.28 -0.91 8.47
CA THR A 92 -2.54 -1.44 7.29
C THR A 92 -2.46 -0.44 6.13
N CYS A 93 -3.03 0.76 6.30
CA CYS A 93 -3.09 1.79 5.26
C CYS A 93 -1.82 2.63 5.21
N THR A 94 -1.51 3.18 4.04
CA THR A 94 -0.50 4.24 3.89
C THR A 94 -1.20 5.60 3.92
N VAL A 95 -1.10 6.29 5.07
CA VAL A 95 -1.84 7.52 5.37
C VAL A 95 -0.95 8.67 5.88
N GLY A 96 0.34 8.41 5.99
CA GLY A 96 1.33 9.39 6.47
C GLY A 96 1.42 9.48 8.00
N VAL A 97 2.56 9.96 8.48
CA VAL A 97 2.89 10.04 9.91
C VAL A 97 1.95 10.97 10.68
N PRO A 98 1.60 12.18 10.18
CA PRO A 98 0.73 13.09 10.93
C PRO A 98 -0.61 12.47 11.29
N PHE A 99 -1.23 11.74 10.34
CA PHE A 99 -2.53 11.13 10.57
C PHE A 99 -2.45 9.91 11.51
N VAL A 100 -1.40 9.10 11.40
CA VAL A 100 -1.19 7.98 12.35
C VAL A 100 -1.03 8.50 13.77
N ARG A 101 -0.29 9.60 13.98
CA ARG A 101 -0.16 10.25 15.29
C ARG A 101 -1.47 10.87 15.79
N GLU A 102 -2.32 11.38 14.89
CA GLU A 102 -3.66 11.85 15.24
C GLU A 102 -4.52 10.70 15.75
N ILE A 103 -4.54 9.56 15.02
CA ILE A 103 -5.27 8.35 15.45
C ILE A 103 -4.73 7.84 16.78
N GLU A 104 -3.41 7.74 16.94
CA GLU A 104 -2.76 7.27 18.17
C GLU A 104 -3.24 8.08 19.40
N ARG A 105 -3.20 9.41 19.30
CA ARG A 105 -3.63 10.29 20.39
C ARG A 105 -5.11 10.10 20.73
N ALA A 106 -5.98 10.12 19.71
CA ALA A 106 -7.41 9.97 19.93
C ALA A 106 -7.81 8.59 20.48
N MET A 107 -7.12 7.54 20.06
CA MET A 107 -7.35 6.18 20.54
C MET A 107 -6.77 5.96 21.96
N ALA A 108 -5.63 6.57 22.27
CA ALA A 108 -5.03 6.50 23.61
C ALA A 108 -5.96 7.05 24.72
N GLU A 109 -6.71 8.13 24.42
CA GLU A 109 -7.72 8.69 25.35
C GLU A 109 -8.84 7.68 25.70
N ARG A 110 -8.99 6.63 24.91
CA ARG A 110 -9.96 5.54 25.08
C ARG A 110 -9.33 4.23 25.56
N GLY A 111 -8.03 4.25 25.89
CA GLY A 111 -7.29 3.06 26.29
C GLY A 111 -7.07 2.06 25.15
N VAL A 112 -7.07 2.53 23.89
CA VAL A 112 -6.82 1.72 22.71
C VAL A 112 -5.40 1.98 22.20
N SER A 113 -4.60 0.94 22.11
CA SER A 113 -3.27 1.01 21.47
C SER A 113 -3.39 0.96 19.96
N VAL A 114 -2.48 1.66 19.27
CA VAL A 114 -2.38 1.64 17.81
C VAL A 114 -1.12 0.92 17.39
N VAL A 115 -1.25 -0.04 16.46
CA VAL A 115 -0.13 -0.64 15.73
C VAL A 115 -0.22 -0.19 14.29
N ASP A 116 0.81 0.49 13.83
CA ASP A 116 0.94 0.91 12.45
C ASP A 116 1.65 -0.19 11.65
N CYS A 117 0.98 -0.73 10.64
CA CYS A 117 1.38 -1.97 9.96
C CYS A 117 1.20 -1.89 8.43
N PRO A 118 1.76 -0.86 7.76
CA PRO A 118 1.69 -0.76 6.31
C PRO A 118 2.39 -1.93 5.62
N ILE A 119 1.90 -2.27 4.44
CA ILE A 119 2.28 -3.45 3.68
C ILE A 119 2.79 -3.09 2.28
N SER A 120 3.61 -3.97 1.69
CA SER A 120 4.09 -3.83 0.32
C SER A 120 4.06 -5.18 -0.41
N GLY A 121 3.69 -5.18 -1.71
CA GLY A 121 3.59 -6.38 -2.55
C GLY A 121 2.26 -6.52 -3.28
N GLY A 122 1.33 -5.57 -3.07
CA GLY A 122 0.05 -5.50 -3.77
C GLY A 122 -0.90 -6.70 -3.57
N PRO A 123 -2.04 -6.73 -4.27
CA PRO A 123 -3.01 -7.82 -4.15
C PRO A 123 -2.45 -9.21 -4.47
N PRO A 124 -1.56 -9.39 -5.47
CA PRO A 124 -0.92 -10.70 -5.70
C PRO A 124 -0.12 -11.18 -4.49
N GLY A 125 0.67 -10.31 -3.87
CA GLY A 125 1.44 -10.61 -2.66
C GLY A 125 0.55 -10.95 -1.47
N ALA A 126 -0.57 -10.24 -1.30
CA ALA A 126 -1.55 -10.51 -0.25
C ALA A 126 -2.18 -11.91 -0.40
N ARG A 127 -2.60 -12.28 -1.61
CA ARG A 127 -3.11 -13.62 -1.91
C ARG A 127 -2.08 -14.72 -1.67
N ALA A 128 -0.85 -14.49 -2.12
CA ALA A 128 0.24 -15.45 -1.97
C ALA A 128 0.81 -15.53 -0.54
N GLY A 129 0.52 -14.57 0.34
CA GLY A 129 1.15 -14.49 1.67
C GLY A 129 2.63 -14.12 1.59
N THR A 130 3.00 -13.26 0.64
CA THR A 130 4.39 -12.87 0.37
C THR A 130 4.66 -11.38 0.54
N LEU A 131 3.76 -10.66 1.23
CA LEU A 131 3.93 -9.23 1.49
C LEU A 131 5.20 -8.95 2.30
N SER A 132 5.78 -7.79 2.10
CA SER A 132 6.66 -7.16 3.07
C SER A 132 5.77 -6.41 4.07
N VAL A 133 5.78 -6.85 5.32
CA VAL A 133 5.01 -6.27 6.42
C VAL A 133 5.94 -5.38 7.23
N MET A 134 5.64 -4.11 7.33
CA MET A 134 6.38 -3.14 8.13
C MET A 134 5.52 -2.82 9.36
N VAL A 135 6.09 -2.85 10.56
CA VAL A 135 5.30 -2.65 11.77
C VAL A 135 5.99 -1.70 12.73
N SER A 136 5.20 -0.86 13.38
CA SER A 136 5.66 -0.02 14.50
C SER A 136 4.53 0.21 15.51
N GLY A 137 4.89 0.42 16.77
CA GLY A 137 3.97 0.61 17.87
C GLY A 137 4.54 0.04 19.16
N ASP A 138 3.77 0.13 20.24
CA ASP A 138 4.15 -0.47 21.52
C ASP A 138 4.60 -1.92 21.36
N PRO A 139 5.76 -2.33 21.88
CA PRO A 139 6.30 -3.68 21.68
C PRO A 139 5.35 -4.80 22.13
N ALA A 140 4.63 -4.62 23.25
CA ALA A 140 3.70 -5.62 23.73
C ALA A 140 2.47 -5.73 22.81
N ALA A 141 2.00 -4.58 22.29
CA ALA A 141 0.92 -4.55 21.29
C ALA A 141 1.33 -5.22 19.98
N VAL A 142 2.55 -4.95 19.49
CA VAL A 142 3.10 -5.60 18.30
C VAL A 142 3.22 -7.11 18.49
N GLU A 143 3.77 -7.57 19.61
CA GLU A 143 3.90 -9.00 19.89
C GLU A 143 2.53 -9.72 19.98
N ARG A 144 1.51 -9.04 20.53
CA ARG A 144 0.15 -9.58 20.60
C ARG A 144 -0.44 -9.89 19.23
N VAL A 145 -0.15 -9.05 18.22
CA VAL A 145 -0.67 -9.22 16.85
C VAL A 145 0.30 -9.91 15.90
N ARG A 146 1.56 -10.10 16.29
CA ARG A 146 2.59 -10.75 15.47
C ARG A 146 2.12 -12.06 14.85
N PRO A 147 1.47 -13.00 15.56
CA PRO A 147 1.01 -14.25 14.95
C PRO A 147 0.03 -14.04 13.80
N MET A 148 -0.79 -12.96 13.86
CA MET A 148 -1.78 -12.66 12.84
C MET A 148 -1.15 -11.96 11.63
N ILE A 149 -0.36 -10.90 11.85
CA ILE A 149 0.25 -10.12 10.76
C ILE A 149 1.36 -10.90 10.02
N SER A 150 1.98 -11.87 10.67
CA SER A 150 2.97 -12.76 10.03
C SER A 150 2.37 -13.70 8.98
N LEU A 151 1.06 -13.90 8.98
CA LEU A 151 0.36 -14.70 7.97
C LEU A 151 0.33 -14.06 6.58
N TRP A 152 0.57 -12.76 6.52
CA TRP A 152 0.45 -11.99 5.28
C TRP A 152 1.73 -11.93 4.46
N GLY A 153 2.89 -12.19 5.07
CA GLY A 153 4.16 -11.92 4.40
C GLY A 153 5.31 -12.83 4.78
N ARG A 154 6.35 -12.79 3.94
CA ARG A 154 7.61 -13.49 4.20
C ARG A 154 8.49 -12.76 5.19
N THR A 155 8.38 -11.45 5.22
CA THR A 155 9.19 -10.59 6.09
C THR A 155 8.30 -9.69 6.93
N LEU A 156 8.63 -9.62 8.21
CA LEU A 156 8.03 -8.69 9.15
C LEU A 156 9.16 -7.84 9.72
N THR A 157 9.17 -6.56 9.37
CA THR A 157 10.19 -5.61 9.81
C THR A 157 9.62 -4.68 10.88
N VAL A 158 10.18 -4.73 12.08
CA VAL A 158 9.84 -3.78 13.14
C VAL A 158 10.61 -2.48 12.90
N ALA A 159 9.89 -1.41 12.58
CA ALA A 159 10.45 -0.11 12.23
C ALA A 159 10.70 0.81 13.46
N GLY A 160 10.04 0.51 14.58
CA GLY A 160 10.18 1.30 15.81
C GLY A 160 9.10 0.98 16.84
N ASP A 161 9.24 1.59 18.01
CA ASP A 161 8.38 1.37 19.18
C ASP A 161 7.18 2.34 19.27
N LYS A 162 7.03 3.22 18.28
CA LYS A 162 5.92 4.19 18.19
C LYS A 162 5.23 4.12 16.85
N PRO A 163 3.88 4.23 16.80
CA PRO A 163 3.15 4.35 15.56
C PRO A 163 3.68 5.50 14.69
N GLY A 164 3.71 5.29 13.37
CA GLY A 164 4.24 6.24 12.39
C GLY A 164 5.65 5.93 11.90
N ALA A 165 6.50 5.21 12.66
CA ALA A 165 7.82 4.80 12.15
C ALA A 165 7.70 3.85 10.94
N ALA A 166 6.70 2.97 10.93
CA ALA A 166 6.42 2.12 9.78
C ALA A 166 5.91 2.91 8.56
N GLN A 167 5.20 4.05 8.75
CA GLN A 167 4.84 4.95 7.64
C GLN A 167 6.09 5.56 7.00
N VAL A 168 7.04 6.05 7.81
CA VAL A 168 8.31 6.58 7.28
C VAL A 168 9.00 5.52 6.41
N LEU A 169 9.14 4.29 6.92
CA LEU A 169 9.76 3.18 6.19
C LEU A 169 8.99 2.86 4.90
N LYS A 170 7.65 2.81 4.97
CA LYS A 170 6.80 2.56 3.81
C LYS A 170 6.91 3.65 2.75
N LEU A 171 6.88 4.91 3.15
CA LEU A 171 7.03 6.04 2.25
C LEU A 171 8.42 6.09 1.61
N THR A 172 9.47 5.80 2.38
CA THR A 172 10.84 5.66 1.86
C THR A 172 10.92 4.56 0.79
N ASN A 173 10.33 3.39 1.05
CA ASN A 173 10.28 2.31 0.06
C ASN A 173 9.52 2.73 -1.22
N ASN A 174 8.36 3.36 -1.06
CA ASN A 174 7.51 3.67 -2.20
C ASN A 174 8.06 4.81 -3.07
N ILE A 175 8.67 5.84 -2.46
CA ILE A 175 9.30 6.92 -3.24
C ILE A 175 10.50 6.41 -4.05
N LEU A 176 11.33 5.52 -3.49
CA LEU A 176 12.42 4.88 -4.25
C LEU A 176 11.89 4.05 -5.42
N SER A 177 10.80 3.31 -5.23
CA SER A 177 10.15 2.53 -6.29
C SER A 177 9.56 3.43 -7.40
N ALA A 178 8.99 4.59 -7.04
CA ALA A 178 8.45 5.55 -7.99
C ALA A 178 9.55 6.23 -8.80
N VAL A 179 10.61 6.71 -8.15
CA VAL A 179 11.78 7.31 -8.79
C VAL A 179 12.42 6.31 -9.77
N ALA A 180 12.62 5.06 -9.32
CA ALA A 180 13.16 4.00 -10.17
C ALA A 180 12.29 3.78 -11.42
N LEU A 181 10.97 3.74 -11.27
CA LEU A 181 10.06 3.54 -12.40
C LEU A 181 10.10 4.71 -13.39
N ALA A 182 10.05 5.96 -12.90
CA ALA A 182 10.12 7.14 -13.76
C ALA A 182 11.43 7.22 -14.53
N ALA A 183 12.57 7.09 -13.84
CA ALA A 183 13.89 7.11 -14.48
C ALA A 183 14.11 5.96 -15.47
N THR A 184 13.62 4.76 -15.13
CA THR A 184 13.71 3.59 -16.02
C THR A 184 12.85 3.78 -17.26
N ALA A 185 11.66 4.40 -17.14
CA ALA A 185 10.79 4.70 -18.28
C ALA A 185 11.50 5.60 -19.31
N GLU A 186 12.10 6.70 -18.84
CA GLU A 186 12.86 7.62 -19.70
C GLU A 186 14.08 6.93 -20.34
N ALA A 187 14.87 6.18 -19.56
CA ALA A 187 16.05 5.49 -20.03
C ALA A 187 15.73 4.42 -21.09
N PHE A 188 14.66 3.65 -20.90
CA PHE A 188 14.26 2.62 -21.85
C PHE A 188 13.70 3.20 -23.15
N VAL A 189 12.88 4.25 -23.07
CA VAL A 189 12.39 4.95 -24.27
C VAL A 189 13.57 5.59 -25.03
N MET A 190 14.50 6.21 -24.35
CA MET A 190 15.72 6.78 -24.94
C MET A 190 16.54 5.69 -25.67
N GLY A 191 16.84 4.59 -24.99
CA GLY A 191 17.66 3.50 -25.57
C GLY A 191 16.99 2.80 -26.74
N ALA A 192 15.68 2.51 -26.65
CA ALA A 192 14.91 1.89 -27.72
C ALA A 192 14.78 2.83 -28.94
N LYS A 193 14.54 4.12 -28.70
CA LYS A 193 14.55 5.14 -29.77
C LYS A 193 15.93 5.29 -30.40
N GLY A 194 17.01 5.01 -29.65
CA GLY A 194 18.40 4.91 -30.12
C GLY A 194 18.72 3.63 -30.89
N GLY A 195 17.76 2.73 -31.07
CA GLY A 195 17.90 1.50 -31.85
C GLY A 195 18.30 0.26 -31.04
N LEU A 196 18.27 0.33 -29.69
CA LEU A 196 18.56 -0.83 -28.85
C LEU A 196 17.30 -1.70 -28.67
N ASP A 197 17.50 -3.01 -28.65
CA ASP A 197 16.45 -3.97 -28.29
C ASP A 197 16.14 -3.89 -26.80
N PRO A 198 14.86 -3.73 -26.37
CA PRO A 198 14.50 -3.61 -24.97
C PRO A 198 14.85 -4.83 -24.11
N GLU A 199 14.85 -6.07 -24.64
CA GLU A 199 15.25 -7.27 -23.90
C GLU A 199 16.76 -7.27 -23.66
N VAL A 200 17.55 -6.89 -24.67
CA VAL A 200 19.01 -6.74 -24.54
C VAL A 200 19.34 -5.65 -23.54
N MET A 201 18.62 -4.52 -23.56
CA MET A 201 18.76 -3.47 -22.57
C MET A 201 18.45 -3.98 -21.16
N LEU A 202 17.33 -4.69 -20.98
CA LEU A 202 16.95 -5.22 -19.66
C LEU A 202 18.00 -6.16 -19.10
N ALA A 203 18.53 -7.08 -19.92
CA ALA A 203 19.56 -8.02 -19.50
C ALA A 203 20.86 -7.29 -19.11
N ALA A 204 21.32 -6.34 -19.92
CA ALA A 204 22.53 -5.57 -19.67
C ALA A 204 22.41 -4.69 -18.40
N ILE A 205 21.29 -4.00 -18.23
CA ILE A 205 21.04 -3.12 -17.08
C ILE A 205 20.95 -3.95 -15.79
N ASN A 206 20.28 -5.09 -15.80
CA ASN A 206 20.17 -5.96 -14.64
C ASN A 206 21.49 -6.66 -14.26
N ALA A 207 22.42 -6.80 -15.20
CA ALA A 207 23.79 -7.26 -14.93
C ALA A 207 24.69 -6.12 -14.43
N GLY A 208 24.29 -4.86 -14.59
CA GLY A 208 25.05 -3.67 -14.25
C GLY A 208 24.55 -2.90 -13.04
N SER A 209 25.09 -1.70 -12.85
CA SER A 209 24.75 -0.80 -11.74
C SER A 209 23.40 -0.10 -11.89
N GLY A 210 22.75 -0.19 -13.06
CA GLY A 210 21.43 0.38 -13.31
C GLY A 210 20.25 -0.46 -12.78
N ARG A 211 20.54 -1.65 -12.26
CA ARG A 211 19.53 -2.57 -11.71
C ARG A 211 18.71 -1.93 -10.60
N ASN A 212 17.39 -2.09 -10.67
CA ASN A 212 16.45 -1.51 -9.70
C ASN A 212 15.10 -2.24 -9.72
N SER A 213 14.19 -1.86 -8.83
CA SER A 213 12.87 -2.50 -8.70
C SER A 213 11.98 -2.41 -9.97
N ALA A 214 12.22 -1.44 -10.85
CA ALA A 214 11.48 -1.37 -12.11
C ALA A 214 12.06 -2.34 -13.13
N THR A 215 13.39 -2.44 -13.26
CA THR A 215 14.04 -3.34 -14.22
C THR A 215 13.92 -4.81 -13.82
N GLU A 216 13.89 -5.12 -12.52
CA GLU A 216 13.78 -6.51 -12.04
C GLU A 216 12.35 -7.07 -12.08
N ASP A 217 11.33 -6.23 -11.95
CA ASP A 217 9.97 -6.71 -11.77
C ASP A 217 8.96 -6.05 -12.73
N LYS A 218 8.81 -4.72 -12.70
CA LYS A 218 7.74 -4.02 -13.44
C LYS A 218 7.92 -4.08 -14.96
N PHE A 219 9.14 -3.87 -15.43
CA PHE A 219 9.43 -3.89 -16.86
C PHE A 219 9.20 -5.27 -17.47
N PRO A 220 9.81 -6.37 -16.99
CA PRO A 220 9.60 -7.68 -17.59
C PRO A 220 8.15 -8.16 -17.47
N ARG A 221 7.44 -7.81 -16.40
CA ARG A 221 6.07 -8.31 -16.18
C ARG A 221 4.99 -7.53 -16.92
N ALA A 222 5.10 -6.22 -17.03
CA ALA A 222 4.01 -5.39 -17.49
C ALA A 222 4.38 -4.41 -18.61
N VAL A 223 5.61 -3.89 -18.66
CA VAL A 223 6.00 -2.90 -19.65
C VAL A 223 6.39 -3.56 -20.97
N LEU A 224 7.34 -4.49 -20.95
CA LEU A 224 7.85 -5.15 -22.17
C LEU A 224 6.81 -6.09 -22.79
N THR A 225 5.96 -6.70 -21.97
CA THR A 225 4.79 -7.45 -22.42
C THR A 225 3.68 -6.56 -22.99
N ARG A 226 3.74 -5.24 -22.75
CA ARG A 226 2.70 -4.27 -23.11
C ARG A 226 1.35 -4.54 -22.42
N SER A 227 1.30 -5.33 -21.36
CA SER A 227 0.06 -5.61 -20.62
C SER A 227 -0.37 -4.46 -19.73
N PHE A 228 0.57 -3.74 -19.13
CA PHE A 228 0.32 -2.64 -18.18
C PHE A 228 -0.69 -3.00 -17.10
N ASP A 229 -0.49 -4.17 -16.49
CA ASP A 229 -1.37 -4.79 -15.50
C ASP A 229 -0.59 -5.23 -14.24
N TYR A 230 0.40 -4.44 -13.84
CA TYR A 230 1.22 -4.73 -12.65
C TYR A 230 0.39 -4.89 -11.38
N GLY A 231 -0.76 -4.20 -11.30
CA GLY A 231 -1.77 -4.41 -10.27
C GLY A 231 -1.89 -3.31 -9.24
N ALA A 232 -1.48 -2.09 -9.57
CA ALA A 232 -1.74 -0.90 -8.76
C ALA A 232 -2.00 0.31 -9.68
N GLU A 233 -3.04 1.07 -9.38
CA GLU A 233 -3.42 2.27 -10.12
C GLU A 233 -2.49 3.44 -9.82
N MET A 234 -2.30 4.32 -10.81
CA MET A 234 -1.37 5.43 -10.74
C MET A 234 -1.72 6.42 -9.62
N HIS A 235 -3.01 6.70 -9.38
CA HIS A 235 -3.43 7.61 -8.31
C HIS A 235 -3.05 7.10 -6.91
N ILE A 236 -2.98 5.78 -6.70
CA ILE A 236 -2.56 5.17 -5.42
C ILE A 236 -1.07 5.46 -5.19
N LEU A 237 -0.24 5.25 -6.23
CA LEU A 237 1.19 5.56 -6.14
C LEU A 237 1.42 7.07 -5.99
N MET A 238 0.65 7.91 -6.72
CA MET A 238 0.76 9.37 -6.63
C MET A 238 0.48 9.88 -5.22
N LYS A 239 -0.52 9.34 -4.54
CA LYS A 239 -0.80 9.64 -3.13
C LYS A 239 0.43 9.34 -2.24
N ASP A 240 1.08 8.21 -2.45
CA ASP A 240 2.25 7.83 -1.65
C ASP A 240 3.47 8.72 -1.96
N ILE A 241 3.65 9.15 -3.21
CA ILE A 241 4.66 10.13 -3.60
C ILE A 241 4.41 11.46 -2.89
N ASP A 242 3.17 11.97 -2.91
CA ASP A 242 2.81 13.22 -2.24
C ASP A 242 3.07 13.16 -0.73
N LEU A 243 2.70 12.05 -0.07
CA LEU A 243 2.98 11.83 1.35
C LEU A 243 4.48 11.76 1.64
N ALA A 244 5.27 11.11 0.78
CA ALA A 244 6.71 10.99 0.97
C ALA A 244 7.42 12.33 0.84
N VAL A 245 7.04 13.14 -0.15
CA VAL A 245 7.60 14.48 -0.35
C VAL A 245 7.23 15.40 0.81
N ALA A 246 5.96 15.41 1.21
CA ALA A 246 5.51 16.20 2.37
C ALA A 246 6.25 15.79 3.67
N GLN A 247 6.51 14.50 3.86
CA GLN A 247 7.31 14.02 5.01
C GLN A 247 8.77 14.50 4.93
N GLY A 248 9.35 14.53 3.72
CA GLY A 248 10.69 15.09 3.51
C GLY A 248 10.75 16.59 3.86
N GLU A 249 9.77 17.37 3.42
CA GLU A 249 9.63 18.78 3.75
C GLU A 249 9.50 19.01 5.27
N GLU A 250 8.64 18.25 5.95
CA GLU A 250 8.47 18.31 7.41
C GLU A 250 9.79 18.04 8.16
N LEU A 251 10.59 17.13 7.64
CA LEU A 251 11.89 16.77 8.21
C LEU A 251 13.05 17.66 7.76
N GLY A 252 12.82 18.66 6.89
CA GLY A 252 13.84 19.52 6.34
C GLY A 252 14.82 18.82 5.39
N VAL A 253 14.41 17.72 4.79
CA VAL A 253 15.22 16.97 3.81
C VAL A 253 14.93 17.48 2.40
N PRO A 254 15.92 17.96 1.63
CA PRO A 254 15.69 18.36 0.25
C PRO A 254 15.40 17.15 -0.63
N MET A 255 14.22 17.14 -1.27
CA MET A 255 13.70 16.01 -2.05
C MET A 255 13.80 16.23 -3.56
N TRP A 256 14.89 16.83 -4.05
CA TRP A 256 15.03 17.31 -5.45
C TRP A 256 14.71 16.24 -6.51
N VAL A 257 15.29 15.05 -6.40
CA VAL A 257 15.07 13.96 -7.37
C VAL A 257 13.66 13.39 -7.25
N CYS A 258 13.17 13.28 -6.02
CA CYS A 258 11.81 12.79 -5.74
C CYS A 258 10.75 13.78 -6.26
N GLU A 259 10.99 15.09 -6.14
CA GLU A 259 10.12 16.11 -6.72
C GLU A 259 10.12 16.06 -8.25
N ALA A 260 11.27 15.85 -8.90
CA ALA A 260 11.31 15.65 -10.34
C ALA A 260 10.47 14.44 -10.77
N ALA A 261 10.62 13.31 -10.11
CA ALA A 261 9.79 12.12 -10.37
C ALA A 261 8.30 12.40 -10.10
N ARG A 262 7.97 13.12 -9.02
CA ARG A 262 6.59 13.56 -8.71
C ARG A 262 5.96 14.33 -9.85
N LEU A 263 6.71 15.23 -10.50
CA LEU A 263 6.23 16.01 -11.65
C LEU A 263 5.92 15.10 -12.85
N VAL A 264 6.71 14.05 -13.12
CA VAL A 264 6.44 13.08 -14.17
C VAL A 264 5.09 12.38 -13.94
N PHE A 265 4.84 11.89 -12.72
CA PHE A 265 3.56 11.27 -12.38
C PHE A 265 2.40 12.26 -12.41
N LYS A 266 2.58 13.49 -11.91
CA LYS A 266 1.57 14.55 -12.01
C LYS A 266 1.21 14.88 -13.46
N HIS A 267 2.18 14.94 -14.35
CA HIS A 267 1.92 15.13 -15.77
C HIS A 267 1.01 14.02 -16.33
N ALA A 268 1.31 12.75 -16.07
CA ALA A 268 0.47 11.63 -16.48
C ALA A 268 -0.94 11.72 -15.89
N MET A 269 -1.07 12.05 -14.61
CA MET A 269 -2.37 12.27 -13.94
C MET A 269 -3.20 13.36 -14.65
N HIS A 270 -2.60 14.49 -15.00
CA HIS A 270 -3.27 15.56 -15.75
C HIS A 270 -3.68 15.15 -17.17
N LYS A 271 -3.04 14.13 -17.75
CA LYS A 271 -3.42 13.53 -19.03
C LYS A 271 -4.47 12.42 -18.91
N GLY A 272 -5.04 12.22 -17.72
CA GLY A 272 -6.15 11.29 -17.49
C GLY A 272 -5.74 9.88 -17.01
N ALA A 273 -4.46 9.66 -16.67
CA ALA A 273 -3.94 8.34 -16.30
C ALA A 273 -4.27 7.89 -14.86
N ALA A 274 -5.14 8.58 -14.14
CA ALA A 274 -5.40 8.30 -12.72
C ALA A 274 -5.75 6.84 -12.42
N ASN A 275 -6.57 6.23 -13.26
CA ASN A 275 -7.05 4.85 -13.11
C ASN A 275 -6.29 3.86 -14.00
N GLU A 276 -5.24 4.31 -14.69
CA GLU A 276 -4.34 3.40 -15.40
C GLU A 276 -3.38 2.73 -14.40
N ASP A 277 -2.88 1.56 -14.78
CA ASP A 277 -1.81 0.90 -14.02
C ASP A 277 -0.57 1.82 -13.92
N LEU A 278 0.11 1.82 -12.79
CA LEU A 278 1.28 2.67 -12.55
C LEU A 278 2.39 2.50 -13.60
N THR A 279 2.49 1.33 -14.26
CA THR A 279 3.45 1.06 -15.32
C THR A 279 3.10 1.76 -16.63
N ALA A 280 1.86 2.24 -16.78
CA ALA A 280 1.44 3.03 -17.95
C ALA A 280 2.15 4.42 -18.01
N ILE A 281 2.89 4.82 -16.97
CA ILE A 281 3.77 6.01 -17.03
C ILE A 281 4.70 5.95 -18.25
N VAL A 282 5.14 4.76 -18.66
CA VAL A 282 5.98 4.54 -19.83
C VAL A 282 5.29 5.01 -21.12
N LYS A 283 3.97 4.74 -21.29
CA LYS A 283 3.18 5.21 -22.44
C LYS A 283 3.17 6.75 -22.57
N HIS A 284 3.24 7.46 -21.43
CA HIS A 284 3.30 8.91 -21.43
C HIS A 284 4.65 9.42 -21.93
N VAL A 285 5.75 8.79 -21.49
CA VAL A 285 7.09 9.08 -22.00
C VAL A 285 7.20 8.75 -23.49
N GLU A 286 6.68 7.61 -23.93
CA GLU A 286 6.64 7.20 -25.33
C GLU A 286 5.89 8.22 -26.19
N ARG A 287 4.67 8.58 -25.79
CA ARG A 287 3.83 9.55 -26.52
C ARG A 287 4.51 10.91 -26.65
N ASP A 288 5.05 11.42 -25.54
CA ASP A 288 5.66 12.74 -25.52
C ASP A 288 7.00 12.76 -26.29
N SER A 289 7.64 11.62 -26.46
CA SER A 289 8.84 11.45 -27.32
C SER A 289 8.52 11.15 -28.77
N GLY A 290 7.24 10.94 -29.16
CA GLY A 290 6.82 10.52 -30.49
C GLY A 290 7.38 9.16 -30.90
N PHE A 291 7.53 8.24 -29.97
CA PHE A 291 8.09 6.91 -30.18
C PHE A 291 7.40 5.88 -29.28
N GLU A 292 7.11 4.72 -29.80
CA GLU A 292 6.57 3.58 -29.06
C GLU A 292 7.56 2.41 -29.08
N MET A 293 7.89 1.90 -27.90
CA MET A 293 8.77 0.72 -27.79
C MET A 293 8.09 -0.52 -28.36
N PRO A 294 8.82 -1.38 -29.09
CA PRO A 294 8.27 -2.64 -29.57
C PRO A 294 7.85 -3.54 -28.40
N LYS A 295 6.80 -4.33 -28.63
CA LYS A 295 6.46 -5.43 -27.74
C LYS A 295 7.55 -6.50 -27.85
N THR A 296 8.05 -6.95 -26.72
CA THR A 296 8.96 -8.09 -26.69
C THR A 296 8.18 -9.41 -26.63
N ARG A 297 8.82 -10.49 -26.99
CA ARG A 297 8.20 -11.82 -27.10
C ARG A 297 8.02 -12.52 -25.76
#